data_c8724c99cf71cec988a4936dde949125
#
_entry.id   c8724c99cf71cec988a4936dde949125
#
_cell.length_a   1.000
_cell.length_b   1.000
_cell.length_c   1.000
_cell.angle_alpha   90.00
_cell.angle_beta   90.00
_cell.angle_gamma   90.00
#
_symmetry.space_group_name_H-M   'P 1'
#
loop_
_entity.id
_entity.type
_entity.pdbx_description
1 polymer ?
#
loop_
_entity_poly.entity_id
_entity_poly.type
_entity_poly.pdbx_seq_one_letter_code
_entity_poly.pdbx_strand_id
1 'polypeptide(L)'
;MPSLPRPDLRSLRKLDVRSLPRPGAAREQVQLPVFDLAAYLAQPAAAAAPRPRRIERDRPSREPVAPARGYARGLSGRAPRIPAMPVHRGSTAQVQGLYPWLYGGAMPPVGAYIGTDCLTGGAFSCHPVEWLIRGLVTNPNMLITGVPGAGKSATIKALMLRLMAYGVRCFVAGDIKNEYAPLARALGVEPVELGPGLRARLNPLDAGPLGRNLPAEHELLRDRLDEIHRRRLTLLSTLIGMRLGRKLDPTEEAALSLALREASGEAGGASVLTDPTIPQVHALLHDPLPGMAAELRIDGGSVQRLREMIRPCVDALGNMTAASLAGLFDGPTTVRLDFDSPIQTVDLSRIDKRADETVAMTLACVSSWGQAAVDEPGGPVRMIVRDELWRAMQIPMLVRKIDSDLRLSRAHGTIQLLATHRLADFEAVGAAGSEEVAVARNLIASCDVRVVLRQDTAPLAMTRDEIGLTDTECEHIASWSPAMLGRGVWKIGSARSCIVQVVLTPAERRLYWTNQALTPNVHGFRNPEGSAAGASPDTGRAESGGPGAR
;
A
#
# COMPACT_ATOMS: atom_id res chain seq x y z
N MET A 1 34.86 32.68 6.82
CA MET A 1 33.45 32.38 6.50
C MET A 1 32.56 33.36 7.25
N PRO A 2 31.80 34.22 6.62
CA PRO A 2 30.97 35.19 7.31
C PRO A 2 29.71 34.51 7.85
N SER A 3 29.39 34.82 9.08
CA SER A 3 28.23 34.36 9.85
C SER A 3 26.95 34.96 9.28
N LEU A 4 25.98 34.11 8.96
CA LEU A 4 24.63 34.51 8.57
C LEU A 4 23.89 35.15 9.77
N PRO A 5 23.15 36.25 9.56
CA PRO A 5 22.39 36.91 10.63
C PRO A 5 21.23 36.02 11.10
N ARG A 6 21.02 35.98 12.42
CA ARG A 6 19.88 35.30 13.05
C ARG A 6 18.59 36.07 12.74
N PRO A 7 17.50 35.40 12.35
CA PRO A 7 16.23 36.09 12.12
C PRO A 7 15.64 36.58 13.46
N ASP A 8 15.21 37.82 13.49
CA ASP A 8 14.55 38.44 14.64
C ASP A 8 13.10 37.91 14.77
N LEU A 9 12.90 37.05 15.76
CA LEU A 9 11.60 36.44 16.06
C LEU A 9 10.56 37.41 16.64
N ARG A 10 10.91 38.69 16.85
CA ARG A 10 9.98 39.71 17.37
C ARG A 10 9.06 40.30 16.29
N SER A 11 9.39 40.10 15.01
CA SER A 11 8.58 40.58 13.89
C SER A 11 7.36 39.72 13.54
N LEU A 12 7.27 38.50 14.05
CA LEU A 12 6.19 37.54 13.72
C LEU A 12 4.87 37.80 14.48
N ARG A 13 4.80 38.76 15.37
CA ARG A 13 3.60 39.04 16.20
C ARG A 13 2.54 39.97 15.54
N LYS A 14 2.73 40.40 14.29
CA LYS A 14 1.81 41.32 13.61
C LYS A 14 1.49 40.94 12.17
N LEU A 15 1.37 39.68 11.84
CA LEU A 15 0.77 39.27 10.57
C LEU A 15 -0.75 39.21 10.77
N ASP A 16 -1.40 40.34 10.39
CA ASP A 16 -2.84 40.37 10.23
C ASP A 16 -3.21 39.57 8.99
N VAL A 17 -3.81 38.39 9.19
CA VAL A 17 -4.22 37.46 8.13
C VAL A 17 -5.21 38.07 7.14
N ARG A 18 -5.75 39.28 7.44
CA ARG A 18 -6.68 40.00 6.58
C ARG A 18 -6.02 40.88 5.50
N SER A 19 -4.70 40.98 5.51
CA SER A 19 -3.97 41.87 4.57
C SER A 19 -3.18 41.15 3.47
N LEU A 20 -3.38 39.86 3.25
CA LEU A 20 -2.77 39.15 2.14
C LEU A 20 -3.43 39.58 0.81
N PRO A 21 -2.66 39.99 -0.22
CA PRO A 21 -3.22 40.35 -1.51
C PRO A 21 -3.92 39.16 -2.15
N ARG A 22 -5.15 39.39 -2.64
CA ARG A 22 -5.89 38.40 -3.41
C ARG A 22 -5.12 38.11 -4.71
N PRO A 23 -4.85 36.84 -5.06
CA PRO A 23 -4.22 36.53 -6.35
C PRO A 23 -5.18 36.93 -7.47
N GLY A 24 -4.70 37.75 -8.40
CA GLY A 24 -5.42 38.15 -9.60
C GLY A 24 -5.68 36.97 -10.54
N ALA A 25 -6.73 37.11 -11.30
CA ALA A 25 -7.42 36.18 -12.17
C ALA A 25 -6.56 35.29 -13.08
N ALA A 26 -7.18 34.14 -13.44
CA ALA A 26 -6.88 33.21 -14.53
C ALA A 26 -5.84 32.09 -14.23
N ARG A 27 -6.23 31.16 -13.38
CA ARG A 27 -6.03 29.72 -13.60
C ARG A 27 -7.28 29.04 -13.07
N GLU A 28 -8.00 28.34 -13.92
CA GLU A 28 -9.03 27.39 -13.48
C GLU A 28 -8.39 26.42 -12.52
N GLN A 29 -8.56 26.69 -11.24
CA GLN A 29 -8.21 25.74 -10.19
C GLN A 29 -9.25 24.65 -10.27
N VAL A 30 -8.83 23.47 -10.72
CA VAL A 30 -9.54 22.23 -10.43
C VAL A 30 -9.63 22.16 -8.90
N GLN A 31 -10.79 22.52 -8.35
CA GLN A 31 -11.08 22.32 -6.95
C GLN A 31 -11.09 20.80 -6.73
N LEU A 32 -9.98 20.28 -6.19
CA LEU A 32 -9.99 18.95 -5.59
C LEU A 32 -11.11 18.93 -4.56
N PRO A 33 -11.96 17.89 -4.51
CA PRO A 33 -12.97 17.78 -3.49
C PRO A 33 -12.26 17.81 -2.14
N VAL A 34 -12.42 18.91 -1.42
CA VAL A 34 -11.91 19.05 -0.06
C VAL A 34 -12.73 18.06 0.77
N PHE A 35 -12.08 17.00 1.27
CA PHE A 35 -12.72 16.10 2.21
C PHE A 35 -13.15 16.90 3.43
N ASP A 36 -14.44 17.13 3.56
CA ASP A 36 -15.00 17.79 4.73
C ASP A 36 -15.09 16.82 5.90
N LEU A 37 -13.98 16.75 6.62
CA LEU A 37 -13.89 15.95 7.84
C LEU A 37 -14.97 16.35 8.86
N ALA A 38 -15.37 17.62 8.89
CA ALA A 38 -16.41 18.11 9.79
C ALA A 38 -17.80 17.59 9.38
N ALA A 39 -18.11 17.59 8.09
CA ALA A 39 -19.34 17.00 7.56
C ALA A 39 -19.38 15.49 7.75
N TYR A 40 -18.26 14.79 7.59
CA TYR A 40 -18.16 13.35 7.87
C TYR A 40 -18.34 13.03 9.37
N LEU A 41 -17.80 13.86 10.26
CA LEU A 41 -17.95 13.69 11.71
C LEU A 41 -19.33 14.12 12.21
N ALA A 42 -20.02 15.01 11.48
CA ALA A 42 -21.37 15.49 11.81
C ALA A 42 -22.47 14.53 11.36
N GLN A 43 -22.16 13.49 10.57
CA GLN A 43 -23.14 12.46 10.26
C GLN A 43 -23.62 11.83 11.58
N PRO A 44 -24.96 11.81 11.85
CA PRO A 44 -25.45 11.22 13.07
C PRO A 44 -24.97 9.78 13.15
N ALA A 45 -24.22 9.47 14.21
CA ALA A 45 -23.85 8.11 14.50
C ALA A 45 -25.14 7.29 14.49
N ALA A 46 -25.23 6.31 13.60
CA ALA A 46 -26.29 5.32 13.65
C ALA A 46 -26.48 4.94 15.12
N ALA A 47 -27.70 5.13 15.64
CA ALA A 47 -28.11 5.14 17.03
C ALA A 47 -27.08 4.56 18.01
N ALA A 48 -26.59 5.38 18.92
CA ALA A 48 -25.55 5.03 19.87
C ALA A 48 -25.90 3.69 20.53
N ALA A 49 -25.07 2.68 20.29
CA ALA A 49 -25.17 1.40 20.98
C ALA A 49 -25.18 1.66 22.50
N PRO A 50 -26.03 1.00 23.27
CA PRO A 50 -26.12 1.19 24.71
C PRO A 50 -24.76 0.97 25.34
N ARG A 51 -24.36 1.85 26.23
CA ARG A 51 -23.07 1.80 26.94
C ARG A 51 -22.99 0.46 27.67
N PRO A 52 -21.94 -0.37 27.39
CA PRO A 52 -21.76 -1.63 28.11
C PRO A 52 -21.63 -1.35 29.61
N ARG A 53 -22.35 -2.11 30.42
CA ARG A 53 -22.21 -2.13 31.88
C ARG A 53 -20.74 -2.43 32.18
N ARG A 54 -20.19 -1.58 33.02
CA ARG A 54 -18.82 -1.58 33.53
C ARG A 54 -18.50 -2.93 34.18
N ILE A 55 -17.88 -3.83 33.42
CA ILE A 55 -17.07 -4.87 34.02
C ILE A 55 -15.78 -4.12 34.44
N GLU A 56 -15.48 -4.17 35.73
CA GLU A 56 -14.19 -3.73 36.25
C GLU A 56 -13.09 -4.63 35.67
N ARG A 57 -12.78 -4.40 34.42
CA ARG A 57 -11.55 -4.86 33.80
C ARG A 57 -10.51 -3.77 34.05
N ASP A 58 -9.32 -4.19 34.41
CA ASP A 58 -8.14 -3.35 34.54
C ASP A 58 -8.22 -2.20 33.55
N ARG A 59 -8.40 -1.00 34.08
CA ARG A 59 -8.42 0.21 33.29
C ARG A 59 -7.10 0.24 32.54
N PRO A 60 -7.08 0.17 31.18
CA PRO A 60 -5.91 0.67 30.50
C PRO A 60 -5.71 2.07 31.05
N SER A 61 -4.55 2.33 31.64
CA SER A 61 -4.23 3.63 32.20
C SER A 61 -4.54 4.65 31.10
N ARG A 62 -5.68 5.33 31.18
CA ARG A 62 -5.94 6.50 30.36
C ARG A 62 -4.80 7.42 30.70
N GLU A 63 -3.81 7.51 29.81
CA GLU A 63 -2.83 8.57 29.94
C GLU A 63 -3.62 9.87 30.02
N PRO A 64 -3.63 10.54 31.15
CA PRO A 64 -4.43 11.74 31.31
C PRO A 64 -3.87 12.76 30.34
N VAL A 65 -4.71 13.18 29.38
CA VAL A 65 -4.37 14.26 28.47
C VAL A 65 -4.02 15.48 29.32
N ALA A 66 -2.79 15.97 29.20
CA ALA A 66 -2.35 17.12 29.96
C ALA A 66 -3.28 18.32 29.66
N PRO A 67 -3.70 19.10 30.66
CA PRO A 67 -4.45 20.34 30.40
C PRO A 67 -3.65 21.24 29.46
N ALA A 68 -4.35 21.96 28.56
CA ALA A 68 -3.72 22.83 27.56
C ALA A 68 -2.69 23.83 28.15
N ARG A 69 -2.82 24.18 29.41
CA ARG A 69 -1.92 25.05 30.15
C ARG A 69 -0.95 24.31 31.10
N GLY A 70 -0.87 22.97 31.00
CA GLY A 70 -0.09 22.15 31.92
C GLY A 70 -0.69 22.03 33.32
N TYR A 71 -0.07 21.20 34.16
CA TYR A 71 -0.48 20.98 35.55
C TYR A 71 0.06 22.10 36.47
N ALA A 72 -0.81 22.63 37.33
CA ALA A 72 -0.41 23.58 38.36
C ALA A 72 0.18 22.80 39.55
N ARG A 73 1.37 23.17 40.01
CA ARG A 73 1.95 22.72 41.29
C ARG A 73 2.24 23.93 42.17
N GLY A 74 2.06 23.76 43.46
CA GLY A 74 2.41 24.80 44.41
C GLY A 74 3.88 25.20 44.26
N LEU A 75 4.16 26.51 44.21
CA LEU A 75 5.48 27.14 44.11
C LEU A 75 6.29 26.92 42.82
N SER A 76 5.76 26.19 41.80
CA SER A 76 6.55 25.87 40.59
C SER A 76 5.91 26.26 39.26
N GLY A 77 4.80 26.99 39.23
CA GLY A 77 4.11 27.34 37.98
C GLY A 77 3.43 26.12 37.31
N ARG A 78 3.10 26.25 36.04
CA ARG A 78 2.46 25.19 35.25
C ARG A 78 3.48 24.48 34.36
N ALA A 79 3.51 23.16 34.41
CA ALA A 79 4.40 22.34 33.60
C ALA A 79 3.62 21.28 32.81
N PRO A 80 4.03 20.95 31.59
CA PRO A 80 3.48 19.80 30.89
C PRO A 80 3.79 18.52 31.68
N ARG A 81 2.90 17.51 31.57
CA ARG A 81 3.18 16.22 32.18
C ARG A 81 4.37 15.59 31.47
N ILE A 82 5.40 15.28 32.20
CA ILE A 82 6.47 14.43 31.71
C ILE A 82 5.94 13.00 31.74
N PRO A 83 5.99 12.24 30.62
CA PRO A 83 5.64 10.83 30.60
C PRO A 83 6.37 10.09 31.73
N ALA A 84 5.68 9.19 32.39
CA ALA A 84 6.33 8.34 33.38
C ALA A 84 7.35 7.45 32.67
N MET A 85 8.62 7.72 32.89
CA MET A 85 9.68 6.85 32.40
C MET A 85 9.60 5.50 33.12
N PRO A 86 9.93 4.39 32.43
CA PRO A 86 10.02 3.09 33.09
C PRO A 86 10.95 3.18 34.28
N VAL A 87 10.47 2.68 35.44
CA VAL A 87 11.25 2.73 36.67
C VAL A 87 12.30 1.61 36.65
N HIS A 88 13.53 1.96 36.35
CA HIS A 88 14.66 1.06 36.51
C HIS A 88 15.12 1.10 37.98
N ARG A 89 15.16 -0.08 38.60
CA ARG A 89 15.67 -0.23 39.96
C ARG A 89 17.14 -0.70 39.90
N GLY A 90 18.01 0.00 40.55
CA GLY A 90 19.43 -0.36 40.67
C GLY A 90 19.94 0.00 42.04
N SER A 91 21.00 -0.65 42.50
CA SER A 91 21.75 -0.23 43.69
C SER A 91 22.45 1.11 43.41
N THR A 92 22.81 1.83 44.46
CA THR A 92 23.60 3.07 44.36
C THR A 92 24.90 2.87 43.59
N ALA A 93 25.54 1.69 43.70
CA ALA A 93 26.75 1.36 42.97
C ALA A 93 26.49 1.16 41.46
N GLN A 94 25.31 0.69 41.07
CA GLN A 94 24.92 0.48 39.64
C GLN A 94 24.49 1.79 38.97
N VAL A 95 23.93 2.74 39.74
CA VAL A 95 23.47 4.04 39.21
C VAL A 95 24.53 5.14 39.36
N GLN A 96 25.68 4.83 39.99
CA GLN A 96 26.76 5.77 40.19
C GLN A 96 27.35 6.19 38.83
N GLY A 97 27.26 7.47 38.50
CA GLY A 97 27.71 8.03 37.23
C GLY A 97 26.63 8.09 36.10
N LEU A 98 25.40 7.60 36.34
CA LEU A 98 24.30 7.87 35.42
C LEU A 98 23.84 9.32 35.52
N TYR A 99 23.97 10.06 34.43
CA TYR A 99 23.43 11.42 34.34
C TYR A 99 21.92 11.35 34.09
N PRO A 100 21.05 11.70 35.06
CA PRO A 100 19.62 11.45 34.98
C PRO A 100 18.89 12.34 33.96
N TRP A 101 19.59 13.28 33.34
CA TRP A 101 19.07 14.25 32.38
C TRP A 101 19.40 13.90 30.91
N LEU A 102 20.02 12.74 30.67
CA LEU A 102 20.20 12.24 29.30
C LEU A 102 18.85 11.77 28.78
N TYR A 103 18.26 12.58 27.92
CA TYR A 103 17.10 12.23 27.16
C TYR A 103 17.58 11.61 25.85
N GLY A 104 17.12 10.40 25.51
CA GLY A 104 17.37 9.81 24.20
C GLY A 104 16.81 10.71 23.12
N GLY A 105 17.59 11.01 22.08
CA GLY A 105 17.13 11.85 20.96
C GLY A 105 15.92 11.20 20.29
N ALA A 106 14.78 11.88 20.28
CA ALA A 106 13.65 11.49 19.46
C ALA A 106 14.03 11.57 17.98
N MET A 107 13.37 10.79 17.15
CA MET A 107 13.51 10.96 15.69
C MET A 107 13.18 12.40 15.29
N PRO A 108 13.88 12.96 14.27
CA PRO A 108 13.53 14.27 13.76
C PRO A 108 12.03 14.32 13.39
N PRO A 109 11.30 15.39 13.74
CA PRO A 109 9.87 15.51 13.46
C PRO A 109 9.65 15.83 11.99
N VAL A 110 9.97 14.87 11.11
CA VAL A 110 9.91 15.01 9.65
C VAL A 110 8.81 14.14 9.11
N GLY A 111 7.84 14.74 8.46
CA GLY A 111 6.72 14.04 7.84
C GLY A 111 5.46 14.00 8.71
N ALA A 112 4.59 13.07 8.37
CA ALA A 112 3.31 12.88 9.02
C ALA A 112 3.48 12.28 10.43
N TYR A 113 2.80 12.84 11.43
CA TYR A 113 2.72 12.24 12.75
C TYR A 113 2.04 10.86 12.68
N ILE A 114 2.70 9.84 13.16
CA ILE A 114 2.21 8.46 13.14
C ILE A 114 1.80 8.00 14.52
N GLY A 115 2.57 8.37 15.53
CA GLY A 115 2.32 7.90 16.88
C GLY A 115 3.34 8.40 17.88
N THR A 116 3.47 7.67 18.96
CA THR A 116 4.37 8.03 20.07
C THR A 116 5.46 6.97 20.19
N ASP A 117 6.69 7.40 20.31
CA ASP A 117 7.80 6.52 20.70
C ASP A 117 7.60 6.10 22.16
N CYS A 118 7.47 4.79 22.38
CA CYS A 118 7.19 4.22 23.70
C CYS A 118 8.35 4.39 24.69
N LEU A 119 9.58 4.55 24.20
CA LEU A 119 10.76 4.69 25.05
C LEU A 119 10.97 6.15 25.48
N THR A 120 10.86 7.08 24.53
CA THR A 120 11.12 8.49 24.79
C THR A 120 9.85 9.29 25.13
N GLY A 121 8.67 8.77 24.82
CA GLY A 121 7.40 9.49 24.91
C GLY A 121 7.26 10.61 23.88
N GLY A 122 8.21 10.75 22.97
CA GLY A 122 8.21 11.75 21.91
C GLY A 122 7.28 11.42 20.76
N ALA A 123 6.89 12.45 19.99
CA ALA A 123 6.14 12.25 18.76
C ALA A 123 7.01 11.57 17.72
N PHE A 124 6.44 10.55 17.06
CA PHE A 124 7.07 9.89 15.93
C PHE A 124 6.37 10.30 14.63
N SER A 125 7.16 10.84 13.71
CA SER A 125 6.71 11.27 12.39
C SER A 125 7.45 10.48 11.31
N CYS A 126 6.77 10.22 10.19
CA CYS A 126 7.30 9.43 9.09
C CYS A 126 7.01 10.09 7.74
N HIS A 127 8.05 10.19 6.90
CA HIS A 127 7.95 10.47 5.48
C HIS A 127 9.19 9.88 4.78
N PRO A 128 9.10 8.68 4.19
CA PRO A 128 10.26 7.95 3.69
C PRO A 128 11.10 8.72 2.68
N VAL A 129 10.47 9.48 1.77
CA VAL A 129 11.20 10.28 0.77
C VAL A 129 11.94 11.46 1.44
N GLU A 130 11.32 12.13 2.41
CA GLU A 130 11.99 13.18 3.18
C GLU A 130 13.18 12.61 3.99
N TRP A 131 13.05 11.40 4.50
CA TRP A 131 14.14 10.71 5.16
C TRP A 131 15.28 10.38 4.21
N LEU A 132 14.95 9.99 2.95
CA LEU A 132 15.94 9.80 1.90
C LEU A 132 16.69 11.10 1.57
N ILE A 133 15.96 12.21 1.36
CA ILE A 133 16.55 13.53 1.07
C ILE A 133 17.48 13.97 2.21
N ARG A 134 17.14 13.67 3.45
CA ARG A 134 17.94 14.01 4.64
C ARG A 134 19.04 12.99 4.97
N GLY A 135 19.20 11.94 4.18
CA GLY A 135 20.21 10.91 4.37
C GLY A 135 19.99 10.03 5.60
N LEU A 136 18.73 9.93 6.09
CA LEU A 136 18.38 9.02 7.18
C LEU A 136 18.23 7.58 6.71
N VAL A 137 17.84 7.42 5.45
CA VAL A 137 17.71 6.15 4.72
C VAL A 137 18.38 6.28 3.35
N THR A 138 18.69 5.16 2.71
CA THR A 138 19.29 5.12 1.37
C THR A 138 18.26 4.88 0.28
N ASN A 139 17.09 4.35 0.66
CA ASN A 139 15.93 4.18 -0.21
C ASN A 139 14.63 4.41 0.59
N PRO A 140 13.51 4.78 -0.08
CA PRO A 140 12.26 5.08 0.59
C PRO A 140 11.34 3.85 0.79
N ASN A 141 11.84 2.63 0.54
CA ASN A 141 11.04 1.42 0.60
C ASN A 141 10.75 1.00 2.04
N MET A 142 9.56 0.45 2.24
CA MET A 142 9.06 0.03 3.55
C MET A 142 8.64 -1.44 3.53
N LEU A 143 8.95 -2.16 4.59
CA LEU A 143 8.44 -3.50 4.87
C LEU A 143 7.69 -3.49 6.20
N ILE A 144 6.46 -3.99 6.22
CA ILE A 144 5.67 -4.15 7.44
C ILE A 144 5.35 -5.63 7.63
N THR A 145 5.73 -6.18 8.78
CA THR A 145 5.44 -7.58 9.14
C THR A 145 4.78 -7.70 10.51
N GLY A 146 4.00 -8.73 10.71
CA GLY A 146 3.33 -9.02 11.98
C GLY A 146 2.18 -10.00 11.83
N VAL A 147 1.82 -10.70 12.90
CA VAL A 147 0.73 -11.67 12.87
C VAL A 147 -0.62 -11.03 12.47
N PRO A 148 -1.59 -11.82 11.99
CA PRO A 148 -2.95 -11.33 11.80
C PRO A 148 -3.49 -10.66 13.06
N GLY A 149 -4.17 -9.51 12.90
CA GLY A 149 -4.70 -8.74 14.02
C GLY A 149 -3.67 -7.90 14.79
N ALA A 150 -2.40 -7.86 14.41
CA ALA A 150 -1.40 -6.97 15.04
C ALA A 150 -1.56 -5.48 14.70
N GLY A 151 -2.43 -5.14 13.74
CA GLY A 151 -2.67 -3.77 13.32
C GLY A 151 -1.94 -3.35 12.04
N LYS A 152 -1.46 -4.29 11.21
CA LYS A 152 -0.78 -4.00 9.93
C LYS A 152 -1.58 -3.07 9.04
N SER A 153 -2.75 -3.51 8.57
CA SER A 153 -3.59 -2.76 7.63
C SER A 153 -4.02 -1.39 8.21
N ALA A 154 -4.25 -1.31 9.52
CA ALA A 154 -4.54 -0.04 10.18
C ALA A 154 -3.34 0.92 10.16
N THR A 155 -2.12 0.40 10.38
CA THR A 155 -0.88 1.17 10.29
C THR A 155 -0.63 1.66 8.87
N ILE A 156 -0.84 0.80 7.87
CA ILE A 156 -0.69 1.14 6.45
C ILE A 156 -1.70 2.24 6.06
N LYS A 157 -2.97 2.07 6.41
CA LYS A 157 -4.02 3.07 6.12
C LYS A 157 -3.74 4.41 6.80
N ALA A 158 -3.21 4.40 8.03
CA ALA A 158 -2.82 5.62 8.74
C ALA A 158 -1.64 6.31 8.05
N LEU A 159 -0.62 5.56 7.61
CA LEU A 159 0.49 6.08 6.82
C LEU A 159 -0.02 6.72 5.52
N MET A 160 -0.83 5.98 4.75
CA MET A 160 -1.40 6.45 3.50
C MET A 160 -2.17 7.76 3.70
N LEU A 161 -3.19 7.75 4.56
CA LEU A 161 -4.06 8.92 4.78
C LEU A 161 -3.26 10.16 5.21
N ARG A 162 -2.29 9.98 6.10
CA ARG A 162 -1.52 11.09 6.64
C ARG A 162 -0.45 11.60 5.67
N LEU A 163 0.16 10.73 4.88
CA LEU A 163 1.10 11.13 3.83
C LEU A 163 0.41 11.81 2.64
N MET A 164 -0.86 11.51 2.37
CA MET A 164 -1.66 12.26 1.38
C MET A 164 -1.74 13.75 1.71
N ALA A 165 -1.75 14.13 3.00
CA ALA A 165 -1.69 15.52 3.42
C ALA A 165 -0.36 16.22 3.05
N TYR A 166 0.67 15.44 2.74
CA TYR A 166 1.97 15.91 2.23
C TYR A 166 2.08 15.80 0.71
N GLY A 167 0.97 15.56 0.01
CA GLY A 167 0.94 15.47 -1.45
C GLY A 167 1.29 14.09 -2.02
N VAL A 168 1.51 13.08 -1.18
CA VAL A 168 1.75 11.72 -1.65
C VAL A 168 0.48 11.13 -2.23
N ARG A 169 0.57 10.52 -3.42
CA ARG A 169 -0.53 9.79 -4.05
C ARG A 169 -0.36 8.30 -3.77
N CYS A 170 -1.43 7.65 -3.32
CA CYS A 170 -1.37 6.24 -2.95
C CYS A 170 -2.03 5.36 -4.00
N PHE A 171 -1.35 4.27 -4.35
CA PHE A 171 -1.88 3.22 -5.21
C PHE A 171 -1.83 1.88 -4.49
N VAL A 172 -2.96 1.25 -4.28
CA VAL A 172 -3.04 -0.10 -3.73
C VAL A 172 -3.05 -1.09 -4.88
N ALA A 173 -1.92 -1.78 -5.07
CA ALA A 173 -1.69 -2.69 -6.18
C ALA A 173 -2.37 -4.05 -5.96
N GLY A 174 -3.69 -4.04 -5.87
CA GLY A 174 -4.53 -5.20 -5.66
C GLY A 174 -4.97 -5.39 -4.21
N ASP A 175 -6.20 -4.96 -3.93
CA ASP A 175 -6.87 -5.16 -2.64
C ASP A 175 -7.67 -6.47 -2.68
N ILE A 176 -7.00 -7.57 -2.31
CA ILE A 176 -7.59 -8.92 -2.36
C ILE A 176 -8.71 -9.08 -1.32
N LYS A 177 -8.62 -8.36 -0.20
CA LYS A 177 -9.58 -8.47 0.91
C LYS A 177 -10.61 -7.35 0.93
N ASN A 178 -10.56 -6.42 -0.01
CA ASN A 178 -11.39 -5.21 -0.04
C ASN A 178 -11.29 -4.37 1.25
N GLU A 179 -10.08 -4.29 1.82
CA GLU A 179 -9.84 -3.57 3.07
C GLU A 179 -9.64 -2.06 2.87
N TYR A 180 -9.24 -1.62 1.69
CA TYR A 180 -8.91 -0.21 1.39
C TYR A 180 -10.07 0.55 0.76
N ALA A 181 -11.11 -0.13 0.26
CA ALA A 181 -12.29 0.49 -0.34
C ALA A 181 -13.01 1.48 0.58
N PRO A 182 -13.19 1.22 1.89
CA PRO A 182 -13.79 2.20 2.78
C PRO A 182 -12.99 3.51 2.88
N LEU A 183 -11.65 3.41 2.86
CA LEU A 183 -10.77 4.58 2.86
C LEU A 183 -10.89 5.37 1.55
N ALA A 184 -10.90 4.68 0.41
CA ALA A 184 -11.04 5.32 -0.90
C ALA A 184 -12.38 6.08 -0.99
N ARG A 185 -13.50 5.43 -0.63
CA ARG A 185 -14.83 6.05 -0.65
C ARG A 185 -14.93 7.24 0.32
N ALA A 186 -14.32 7.16 1.48
CA ALA A 186 -14.25 8.29 2.42
C ALA A 186 -13.50 9.50 1.85
N LEU A 187 -12.60 9.27 0.90
CA LEU A 187 -11.87 10.32 0.17
C LEU A 187 -12.57 10.74 -1.14
N GLY A 188 -13.79 10.26 -1.38
CA GLY A 188 -14.56 10.57 -2.59
C GLY A 188 -14.10 9.83 -3.84
N VAL A 189 -13.33 8.73 -3.68
CA VAL A 189 -12.82 7.93 -4.79
C VAL A 189 -13.46 6.55 -4.76
N GLU A 190 -14.11 6.16 -5.87
CA GLU A 190 -14.64 4.81 -5.99
C GLU A 190 -13.52 3.81 -6.34
N PRO A 191 -13.44 2.67 -5.64
CA PRO A 191 -12.55 1.58 -5.98
C PRO A 191 -12.83 1.03 -7.38
N VAL A 192 -11.79 0.65 -8.10
CA VAL A 192 -11.96 -0.12 -9.33
C VAL A 192 -12.21 -1.58 -8.97
N GLU A 193 -13.43 -2.05 -9.18
CA GLU A 193 -13.78 -3.45 -8.92
C GLU A 193 -13.52 -4.29 -10.17
N LEU A 194 -12.58 -5.24 -10.07
CA LEU A 194 -12.30 -6.22 -11.10
C LEU A 194 -12.74 -7.62 -10.63
N GLY A 195 -13.40 -8.36 -11.52
CA GLY A 195 -13.80 -9.71 -11.18
C GLY A 195 -14.74 -10.34 -12.21
N PRO A 196 -14.94 -11.67 -12.10
CA PRO A 196 -15.85 -12.40 -12.97
C PRO A 196 -17.27 -11.82 -12.91
N GLY A 197 -17.88 -11.67 -14.10
CA GLY A 197 -19.25 -11.17 -14.23
C GLY A 197 -19.40 -9.65 -14.12
N LEU A 198 -18.33 -8.92 -13.89
CA LEU A 198 -18.31 -7.46 -13.97
C LEU A 198 -18.07 -7.01 -15.43
N ARG A 199 -18.56 -5.79 -15.74
CA ARG A 199 -18.29 -5.16 -17.04
C ARG A 199 -16.95 -4.43 -17.07
N ALA A 200 -16.36 -4.18 -15.90
CA ALA A 200 -15.09 -3.49 -15.75
C ALA A 200 -13.96 -4.35 -16.32
N ARG A 201 -13.19 -3.77 -17.24
CA ARG A 201 -11.98 -4.35 -17.84
C ARG A 201 -10.84 -3.37 -17.72
N LEU A 202 -9.66 -3.89 -17.52
CA LEU A 202 -8.43 -3.15 -17.49
C LEU A 202 -7.48 -3.71 -18.56
N ASN A 203 -7.09 -2.88 -19.52
CA ASN A 203 -6.03 -3.26 -20.45
C ASN A 203 -4.67 -3.06 -19.78
N PRO A 204 -3.93 -4.11 -19.41
CA PRO A 204 -2.63 -3.95 -18.75
C PRO A 204 -1.54 -3.40 -19.69
N LEU A 205 -1.80 -3.40 -21.00
CA LEU A 205 -0.93 -2.83 -22.02
C LEU A 205 -1.26 -1.36 -22.35
N ASP A 206 -2.29 -0.79 -21.71
CA ASP A 206 -2.61 0.64 -21.79
C ASP A 206 -1.39 1.48 -21.39
N ALA A 207 -1.06 2.49 -22.19
CA ALA A 207 0.05 3.38 -21.92
C ALA A 207 -0.16 4.23 -20.65
N GLY A 208 -1.41 4.38 -20.23
CA GLY A 208 -1.78 5.14 -19.04
C GLY A 208 -1.32 6.60 -19.09
N PRO A 209 -0.81 7.16 -17.98
CA PRO A 209 -0.30 8.53 -17.94
C PRO A 209 0.84 8.78 -18.92
N LEU A 210 1.69 7.79 -19.18
CA LEU A 210 2.80 7.91 -20.14
C LEU A 210 2.33 8.24 -21.56
N GLY A 211 1.15 7.78 -21.94
CA GLY A 211 0.57 8.04 -23.26
C GLY A 211 -0.25 9.32 -23.36
N ARG A 212 -0.61 9.98 -22.25
CA ARG A 212 -1.49 11.16 -22.26
C ARG A 212 -0.83 12.44 -22.74
N ASN A 213 0.44 12.64 -22.38
CA ASN A 213 1.21 13.85 -22.67
C ASN A 213 2.49 13.49 -23.42
N LEU A 214 2.32 13.03 -24.66
CA LEU A 214 3.46 12.70 -25.48
C LEU A 214 4.24 13.96 -25.84
N PRO A 215 5.58 13.99 -25.69
CA PRO A 215 6.40 15.12 -26.05
C PRO A 215 6.32 15.42 -27.55
N ALA A 216 6.34 16.69 -27.92
CA ALA A 216 6.39 17.10 -29.32
C ALA A 216 7.80 16.95 -29.92
N GLU A 217 8.84 16.95 -29.09
CA GLU A 217 10.23 16.79 -29.50
C GLU A 217 10.50 15.31 -29.87
N HIS A 218 11.05 15.11 -31.05
CA HIS A 218 11.19 13.77 -31.64
C HIS A 218 12.05 12.80 -30.81
N GLU A 219 13.11 13.27 -30.20
CA GLU A 219 13.99 12.45 -29.37
C GLU A 219 13.29 12.02 -28.07
N LEU A 220 12.67 12.97 -27.36
CA LEU A 220 11.90 12.69 -26.14
C LEU A 220 10.68 11.81 -26.43
N LEU A 221 10.04 11.98 -27.59
CA LEU A 221 8.93 11.12 -28.01
C LEU A 221 9.40 9.69 -28.20
N ARG A 222 10.54 9.48 -28.88
CA ARG A 222 11.11 8.14 -29.09
C ARG A 222 11.43 7.47 -27.77
N ASP A 223 12.11 8.16 -26.85
CA ASP A 223 12.43 7.64 -25.52
C ASP A 223 11.17 7.22 -24.76
N ARG A 224 10.10 8.01 -24.86
CA ARG A 224 8.82 7.72 -24.24
C ARG A 224 8.13 6.48 -24.83
N LEU A 225 8.15 6.35 -26.17
CA LEU A 225 7.60 5.16 -26.83
C LEU A 225 8.40 3.91 -26.49
N ASP A 226 9.71 3.99 -26.43
CA ASP A 226 10.58 2.89 -26.00
C ASP A 226 10.34 2.48 -24.54
N GLU A 227 10.04 3.42 -23.66
CA GLU A 227 9.67 3.15 -22.27
C GLU A 227 8.34 2.41 -22.16
N ILE A 228 7.31 2.87 -22.89
CA ILE A 228 6.00 2.21 -22.97
C ILE A 228 6.16 0.79 -23.54
N HIS A 229 6.93 0.63 -24.60
CA HIS A 229 7.20 -0.67 -25.22
C HIS A 229 7.89 -1.63 -24.24
N ARG A 230 8.95 -1.17 -23.56
CA ARG A 230 9.66 -1.99 -22.56
C ARG A 230 8.75 -2.46 -21.43
N ARG A 231 7.88 -1.59 -20.93
CA ARG A 231 6.90 -1.95 -19.88
C ARG A 231 5.94 -3.05 -20.36
N ARG A 232 5.38 -2.89 -21.59
CA ARG A 232 4.47 -3.87 -22.22
C ARG A 232 5.16 -5.21 -22.43
N LEU A 233 6.37 -5.20 -22.98
CA LEU A 233 7.17 -6.40 -23.21
C LEU A 233 7.50 -7.12 -21.90
N THR A 234 7.97 -6.39 -20.89
CA THR A 234 8.26 -6.94 -19.57
C THR A 234 7.04 -7.61 -18.95
N LEU A 235 5.85 -6.99 -19.03
CA LEU A 235 4.63 -7.58 -18.51
C LEU A 235 4.28 -8.89 -19.23
N LEU A 236 4.21 -8.87 -20.56
CA LEU A 236 3.85 -10.07 -21.34
C LEU A 236 4.87 -11.19 -21.14
N SER A 237 6.17 -10.89 -21.15
CA SER A 237 7.23 -11.88 -20.86
C SER A 237 7.06 -12.47 -19.45
N THR A 238 6.68 -11.64 -18.48
CA THR A 238 6.39 -12.11 -17.11
C THR A 238 5.19 -13.05 -17.09
N LEU A 239 4.06 -12.67 -17.70
CA LEU A 239 2.83 -13.49 -17.73
C LEU A 239 3.05 -14.83 -18.45
N ILE A 240 3.69 -14.81 -19.61
CA ILE A 240 4.02 -16.02 -20.37
C ILE A 240 4.99 -16.88 -19.57
N GLY A 241 6.03 -16.27 -18.98
CA GLY A 241 7.01 -16.99 -18.16
C GLY A 241 6.38 -17.64 -16.91
N MET A 242 5.39 -17.00 -16.27
CA MET A 242 4.61 -17.62 -15.18
C MET A 242 3.91 -18.89 -15.65
N ARG A 243 3.31 -18.86 -16.84
CA ARG A 243 2.57 -20.00 -17.38
C ARG A 243 3.48 -21.12 -17.85
N LEU A 244 4.65 -20.79 -18.44
CA LEU A 244 5.63 -21.76 -18.92
C LEU A 244 6.53 -22.32 -17.80
N GLY A 245 6.59 -21.68 -16.63
CA GLY A 245 7.51 -22.03 -15.55
C GLY A 245 8.99 -21.76 -15.88
N ARG A 246 9.28 -20.96 -16.93
CA ARG A 246 10.63 -20.60 -17.38
C ARG A 246 10.67 -19.18 -17.97
N LYS A 247 11.88 -18.65 -18.13
CA LYS A 247 12.06 -17.43 -18.93
C LYS A 247 11.82 -17.72 -20.42
N LEU A 248 11.42 -16.71 -21.16
CA LEU A 248 11.31 -16.78 -22.61
C LEU A 248 12.69 -16.96 -23.22
N ASP A 249 12.74 -17.71 -24.32
CA ASP A 249 13.95 -17.78 -25.15
C ASP A 249 14.14 -16.47 -25.91
N PRO A 250 15.38 -16.11 -26.31
CA PRO A 250 15.64 -14.86 -27.07
C PRO A 250 14.79 -14.69 -28.33
N THR A 251 14.49 -15.79 -29.03
CA THR A 251 13.64 -15.76 -30.23
C THR A 251 12.16 -15.50 -29.87
N GLU A 252 11.68 -16.11 -28.78
CA GLU A 252 10.33 -15.90 -28.26
C GLU A 252 10.13 -14.44 -27.82
N GLU A 253 11.12 -13.89 -27.10
CA GLU A 253 11.07 -12.49 -26.62
C GLU A 253 11.15 -11.50 -27.77
N ALA A 254 12.01 -11.75 -28.78
CA ALA A 254 12.11 -10.91 -29.95
C ALA A 254 10.83 -10.95 -30.81
N ALA A 255 10.24 -12.12 -31.00
CA ALA A 255 8.95 -12.26 -31.70
C ALA A 255 7.83 -11.52 -30.97
N LEU A 256 7.78 -11.61 -29.64
CA LEU A 256 6.83 -10.90 -28.81
C LEU A 256 7.00 -9.37 -28.92
N SER A 257 8.24 -8.89 -28.95
CA SER A 257 8.56 -7.47 -29.16
C SER A 257 8.09 -6.96 -30.51
N LEU A 258 8.30 -7.72 -31.58
CA LEU A 258 7.81 -7.36 -32.91
C LEU A 258 6.29 -7.35 -32.99
N ALA A 259 5.63 -8.36 -32.43
CA ALA A 259 4.16 -8.42 -32.39
C ALA A 259 3.58 -7.22 -31.60
N LEU A 260 4.23 -6.80 -30.52
CA LEU A 260 3.83 -5.60 -29.78
C LEU A 260 3.98 -4.32 -30.60
N ARG A 261 5.09 -4.13 -31.31
CA ARG A 261 5.30 -2.96 -32.18
C ARG A 261 4.32 -2.90 -33.31
N GLU A 262 3.99 -4.04 -33.91
CA GLU A 262 2.97 -4.12 -34.95
C GLU A 262 1.58 -3.79 -34.40
N ALA A 263 1.21 -4.38 -33.25
CA ALA A 263 -0.10 -4.16 -32.63
C ALA A 263 -0.28 -2.71 -32.13
N SER A 264 0.79 -2.02 -31.76
CA SER A 264 0.76 -0.61 -31.34
C SER A 264 0.81 0.38 -32.52
N GLY A 265 1.06 -0.10 -33.75
CA GLY A 265 1.21 0.75 -34.93
C GLY A 265 2.57 1.42 -35.04
N GLU A 266 3.52 1.13 -34.16
CA GLU A 266 4.87 1.71 -34.18
C GLU A 266 5.64 1.30 -35.44
N ALA A 267 5.47 0.05 -35.93
CA ALA A 267 6.12 -0.46 -37.13
C ALA A 267 5.71 0.30 -38.39
N GLY A 268 4.50 0.85 -38.46
CA GLY A 268 3.97 1.63 -39.57
C GLY A 268 4.31 3.13 -39.53
N GLY A 269 5.12 3.59 -38.56
CA GLY A 269 5.43 5.01 -38.38
C GLY A 269 4.22 5.86 -37.97
N ALA A 270 3.22 5.25 -37.32
CA ALA A 270 2.02 5.95 -36.89
C ALA A 270 2.36 7.09 -35.94
N SER A 271 1.81 8.26 -36.20
CA SER A 271 1.93 9.45 -35.31
C SER A 271 1.03 9.38 -34.09
N VAL A 272 0.18 8.35 -33.99
CA VAL A 272 -0.78 8.15 -32.92
C VAL A 272 -0.48 6.82 -32.23
N LEU A 273 -0.21 6.89 -30.91
CA LEU A 273 -0.02 5.71 -30.08
C LEU A 273 -1.36 4.98 -29.95
N THR A 274 -1.40 3.69 -30.30
CA THR A 274 -2.51 2.81 -29.99
C THR A 274 -2.17 1.91 -28.81
N ASP A 275 -3.17 1.59 -28.00
CA ASP A 275 -3.02 0.67 -26.89
C ASP A 275 -3.44 -0.74 -27.35
N PRO A 276 -2.45 -1.63 -27.65
CA PRO A 276 -2.79 -2.98 -28.07
C PRO A 276 -3.42 -3.75 -26.92
N THR A 277 -4.25 -4.72 -27.22
CA THR A 277 -4.79 -5.66 -26.24
C THR A 277 -4.04 -6.99 -26.30
N ILE A 278 -4.05 -7.76 -25.21
CA ILE A 278 -3.41 -9.08 -25.16
C ILE A 278 -3.92 -10.00 -26.28
N PRO A 279 -5.25 -10.07 -26.59
CA PRO A 279 -5.73 -10.87 -27.71
C PRO A 279 -5.20 -10.43 -29.10
N GLN A 280 -4.99 -9.12 -29.31
CA GLN A 280 -4.40 -8.64 -30.57
C GLN A 280 -2.95 -9.09 -30.73
N VAL A 281 -2.16 -9.00 -29.68
CA VAL A 281 -0.76 -9.51 -29.67
C VAL A 281 -0.75 -11.03 -29.88
N HIS A 282 -1.64 -11.76 -29.20
CA HIS A 282 -1.79 -13.20 -29.42
C HIS A 282 -2.11 -13.56 -30.86
N ALA A 283 -3.04 -12.84 -31.50
CA ALA A 283 -3.40 -13.09 -32.91
C ALA A 283 -2.22 -12.90 -33.86
N LEU A 284 -1.37 -11.87 -33.65
CA LEU A 284 -0.16 -11.63 -34.45
C LEU A 284 0.92 -12.69 -34.22
N LEU A 285 1.04 -13.25 -33.02
CA LEU A 285 1.95 -14.35 -32.75
C LEU A 285 1.42 -15.68 -33.30
N HIS A 286 0.11 -15.89 -33.28
CA HIS A 286 -0.54 -17.09 -33.84
C HIS A 286 -0.39 -17.12 -35.36
N ASP A 287 -0.54 -15.98 -36.04
CA ASP A 287 -0.34 -15.82 -37.47
C ASP A 287 0.69 -14.73 -37.77
N PRO A 288 2.02 -15.05 -37.64
CA PRO A 288 3.07 -14.09 -37.82
C PRO A 288 3.14 -13.53 -39.23
N LEU A 289 3.36 -12.22 -39.32
CA LEU A 289 3.56 -11.56 -40.62
C LEU A 289 4.86 -12.07 -41.27
N PRO A 290 4.89 -12.17 -42.62
CA PRO A 290 6.10 -12.64 -43.33
C PRO A 290 7.37 -11.86 -42.99
N GLY A 291 7.27 -10.55 -42.75
CA GLY A 291 8.39 -9.69 -42.35
C GLY A 291 9.01 -10.06 -41.02
N MET A 292 8.24 -10.59 -40.07
CA MET A 292 8.75 -10.96 -38.74
C MET A 292 9.80 -12.08 -38.82
N ALA A 293 9.58 -13.11 -39.64
CA ALA A 293 10.53 -14.20 -39.79
C ALA A 293 11.84 -13.73 -40.44
N ALA A 294 11.77 -12.77 -41.37
CA ALA A 294 12.94 -12.18 -42.01
C ALA A 294 13.74 -11.29 -41.02
N GLU A 295 13.05 -10.47 -40.23
CA GLU A 295 13.66 -9.59 -39.24
C GLU A 295 14.36 -10.38 -38.12
N LEU A 296 13.78 -11.48 -37.69
CA LEU A 296 14.35 -12.42 -36.71
C LEU A 296 15.43 -13.33 -37.30
N ARG A 297 15.75 -13.18 -38.62
CA ARG A 297 16.76 -13.98 -39.31
C ARG A 297 16.54 -15.49 -39.18
N ILE A 298 15.26 -15.89 -39.17
CA ILE A 298 14.91 -17.30 -39.22
C ILE A 298 15.25 -17.88 -40.56
N ASP A 299 15.82 -19.08 -40.62
CA ASP A 299 16.30 -19.75 -41.80
C ASP A 299 15.37 -19.60 -43.01
N GLY A 300 15.86 -18.94 -44.08
CA GLY A 300 15.07 -18.69 -45.30
C GLY A 300 13.85 -17.78 -45.14
N GLY A 301 13.69 -17.09 -44.01
CA GLY A 301 12.51 -16.26 -43.71
C GLY A 301 11.23 -17.08 -43.51
N SER A 302 11.35 -18.34 -43.13
CA SER A 302 10.23 -19.28 -42.99
C SER A 302 9.33 -18.92 -41.81
N VAL A 303 8.12 -18.43 -42.12
CA VAL A 303 7.05 -18.19 -41.14
C VAL A 303 6.66 -19.47 -40.41
N GLN A 304 6.65 -20.60 -41.10
CA GLN A 304 6.34 -21.89 -40.49
C GLN A 304 7.34 -22.29 -39.43
N ARG A 305 8.63 -22.06 -39.69
CA ARG A 305 9.68 -22.32 -38.70
C ARG A 305 9.56 -21.39 -37.49
N LEU A 306 9.25 -20.12 -37.73
CA LEU A 306 8.97 -19.18 -36.64
C LEU A 306 7.80 -19.64 -35.77
N ARG A 307 6.67 -20.05 -36.38
CA ARG A 307 5.51 -20.59 -35.64
C ARG A 307 5.87 -21.78 -34.76
N GLU A 308 6.69 -22.71 -35.25
CA GLU A 308 7.14 -23.85 -34.46
C GLU A 308 7.97 -23.40 -33.23
N MET A 309 8.86 -22.44 -33.42
CA MET A 309 9.74 -21.94 -32.35
C MET A 309 8.97 -21.20 -31.26
N ILE A 310 7.98 -20.37 -31.62
CA ILE A 310 7.23 -19.54 -30.67
C ILE A 310 5.95 -20.21 -30.16
N ARG A 311 5.64 -21.42 -30.64
CA ARG A 311 4.40 -22.14 -30.27
C ARG A 311 4.14 -22.21 -28.76
N PRO A 312 5.14 -22.50 -27.90
CA PRO A 312 4.88 -22.53 -26.45
C PRO A 312 4.37 -21.19 -25.91
N CYS A 313 4.90 -20.07 -26.41
CA CYS A 313 4.45 -18.72 -26.04
C CYS A 313 3.02 -18.45 -26.51
N VAL A 314 2.68 -18.83 -27.75
CA VAL A 314 1.36 -18.65 -28.33
C VAL A 314 0.32 -19.43 -27.53
N ASP A 315 0.61 -20.71 -27.26
CA ASP A 315 -0.27 -21.58 -26.48
C ASP A 315 -0.48 -21.06 -25.05
N ALA A 316 0.60 -20.59 -24.40
CA ALA A 316 0.53 -20.01 -23.05
C ALA A 316 -0.35 -18.74 -23.03
N LEU A 317 -0.14 -17.82 -23.98
CA LEU A 317 -0.89 -16.57 -24.05
C LEU A 317 -2.36 -16.80 -24.42
N GLY A 318 -2.63 -17.74 -25.36
CA GLY A 318 -3.98 -18.14 -25.73
C GLY A 318 -4.75 -18.75 -24.56
N ASN A 319 -4.14 -19.64 -23.79
CA ASN A 319 -4.75 -20.23 -22.60
C ASN A 319 -5.05 -19.18 -21.52
N MET A 320 -4.17 -18.20 -21.31
CA MET A 320 -4.41 -17.12 -20.37
C MET A 320 -5.59 -16.24 -20.78
N THR A 321 -5.68 -15.86 -22.07
CA THR A 321 -6.77 -15.02 -22.59
C THR A 321 -8.12 -15.75 -22.59
N ALA A 322 -8.11 -17.06 -22.81
CA ALA A 322 -9.33 -17.86 -22.80
C ALA A 322 -9.83 -18.23 -21.40
N ALA A 323 -8.96 -18.25 -20.39
CA ALA A 323 -9.29 -18.74 -19.04
C ALA A 323 -8.95 -17.75 -17.92
N SER A 324 -7.67 -17.57 -17.62
CA SER A 324 -7.25 -16.86 -16.41
C SER A 324 -7.53 -15.36 -16.45
N LEU A 325 -7.35 -14.74 -17.62
CA LEU A 325 -7.50 -13.30 -17.82
C LEU A 325 -8.82 -12.92 -18.52
N ALA A 326 -9.62 -13.92 -18.92
CA ALA A 326 -10.87 -13.71 -19.63
C ALA A 326 -11.85 -12.82 -18.84
N GLY A 327 -12.38 -11.79 -19.50
CA GLY A 327 -13.31 -10.84 -18.91
C GLY A 327 -12.68 -9.83 -17.94
N LEU A 328 -11.36 -9.86 -17.77
CA LEU A 328 -10.63 -8.95 -16.88
C LEU A 328 -9.63 -8.07 -17.64
N PHE A 329 -8.76 -8.71 -18.45
CA PHE A 329 -7.61 -8.09 -19.11
C PHE A 329 -7.57 -8.35 -20.63
N ASP A 330 -8.65 -8.85 -21.19
CA ASP A 330 -8.77 -9.32 -22.57
C ASP A 330 -9.36 -8.27 -23.54
N GLY A 331 -9.49 -7.04 -23.13
CA GLY A 331 -10.06 -5.97 -23.92
C GLY A 331 -9.56 -4.59 -23.52
N PRO A 332 -10.03 -3.52 -24.20
CA PRO A 332 -9.67 -2.15 -23.88
C PRO A 332 -10.13 -1.77 -22.46
N THR A 333 -9.42 -0.82 -21.85
CA THR A 333 -9.77 -0.29 -20.52
C THR A 333 -11.13 0.38 -20.56
N THR A 334 -12.07 -0.11 -19.75
CA THR A 334 -13.43 0.45 -19.62
C THR A 334 -13.60 1.28 -18.34
N VAL A 335 -12.66 1.13 -17.41
CA VAL A 335 -12.67 1.84 -16.13
C VAL A 335 -11.85 3.13 -16.24
N ARG A 336 -12.38 4.20 -15.69
CA ARG A 336 -11.63 5.45 -15.63
C ARG A 336 -10.76 5.42 -14.39
N LEU A 337 -9.47 5.51 -14.60
CA LEU A 337 -8.48 5.54 -13.54
C LEU A 337 -7.90 6.95 -13.46
N ASP A 338 -8.01 7.52 -12.28
CA ASP A 338 -7.53 8.86 -12.00
C ASP A 338 -6.32 8.77 -11.06
N PHE A 339 -5.13 8.81 -11.66
CA PHE A 339 -3.87 8.79 -10.90
C PHE A 339 -3.58 10.10 -10.17
N ASP A 340 -4.36 11.16 -10.45
CA ASP A 340 -4.28 12.42 -9.73
C ASP A 340 -5.11 12.40 -8.45
N SER A 341 -5.98 11.40 -8.30
CA SER A 341 -6.68 11.14 -7.04
C SER A 341 -5.72 10.87 -5.89
N PRO A 342 -6.07 11.25 -4.65
CA PRO A 342 -5.22 10.98 -3.49
C PRO A 342 -4.98 9.50 -3.25
N ILE A 343 -5.92 8.65 -3.61
CA ILE A 343 -5.84 7.19 -3.53
C ILE A 343 -6.45 6.55 -4.77
N GLN A 344 -5.83 5.47 -5.23
CA GLN A 344 -6.41 4.57 -6.21
C GLN A 344 -6.28 3.16 -5.68
N THR A 345 -7.36 2.41 -5.65
CA THR A 345 -7.37 1.00 -5.24
C THR A 345 -8.11 0.14 -6.25
N VAL A 346 -7.58 -1.05 -6.47
CA VAL A 346 -8.18 -2.06 -7.34
C VAL A 346 -8.65 -3.22 -6.46
N ASP A 347 -9.96 -3.34 -6.33
CA ASP A 347 -10.59 -4.41 -5.56
C ASP A 347 -10.56 -5.72 -6.35
N LEU A 348 -9.85 -6.70 -5.82
CA LEU A 348 -9.68 -8.05 -6.37
C LEU A 348 -10.38 -9.12 -5.52
N SER A 349 -11.22 -8.76 -4.57
CA SER A 349 -11.85 -9.70 -3.64
C SER A 349 -12.69 -10.79 -4.32
N ARG A 350 -13.20 -10.51 -5.53
CA ARG A 350 -13.91 -11.50 -6.36
C ARG A 350 -13.00 -12.55 -7.00
N ILE A 351 -11.70 -12.28 -7.05
CA ILE A 351 -10.68 -13.15 -7.65
C ILE A 351 -10.00 -14.02 -6.59
N ASP A 352 -10.07 -13.65 -5.32
CA ASP A 352 -9.41 -14.34 -4.20
C ASP A 352 -9.67 -15.86 -4.13
N LYS A 353 -10.85 -16.29 -4.57
CA LYS A 353 -11.25 -17.70 -4.58
C LYS A 353 -10.76 -18.49 -5.81
N ARG A 354 -10.06 -17.85 -6.74
CA ARG A 354 -9.48 -18.53 -7.90
C ARG A 354 -8.12 -19.15 -7.57
N ALA A 355 -7.59 -19.92 -8.53
CA ALA A 355 -6.25 -20.47 -8.41
C ALA A 355 -5.21 -19.36 -8.15
N ASP A 356 -4.23 -19.64 -7.31
CA ASP A 356 -3.18 -18.68 -6.92
C ASP A 356 -2.44 -18.09 -8.13
N GLU A 357 -2.26 -18.89 -9.20
CA GLU A 357 -1.70 -18.44 -10.47
C GLU A 357 -2.53 -17.30 -11.10
N THR A 358 -3.86 -17.42 -11.11
CA THR A 358 -4.76 -16.37 -11.65
C THR A 358 -4.67 -15.09 -10.81
N VAL A 359 -4.63 -15.23 -9.49
CA VAL A 359 -4.46 -14.10 -8.57
C VAL A 359 -3.15 -13.37 -8.85
N ALA A 360 -2.06 -14.12 -8.99
CA ALA A 360 -0.75 -13.54 -9.22
C ALA A 360 -0.61 -12.91 -10.62
N MET A 361 -1.17 -13.49 -11.66
CA MET A 361 -1.26 -12.86 -13.00
C MET A 361 -2.04 -11.55 -12.92
N THR A 362 -3.15 -11.53 -12.19
CA THR A 362 -3.94 -10.31 -11.96
C THR A 362 -3.13 -9.24 -11.23
N LEU A 363 -2.42 -9.62 -10.17
CA LEU A 363 -1.52 -8.71 -9.45
C LEU A 363 -0.41 -8.16 -10.34
N ALA A 364 0.16 -8.98 -11.23
CA ALA A 364 1.17 -8.54 -12.20
C ALA A 364 0.60 -7.50 -13.17
N CYS A 365 -0.61 -7.74 -13.71
CA CYS A 365 -1.30 -6.81 -14.60
C CYS A 365 -1.58 -5.47 -13.91
N VAL A 366 -2.16 -5.50 -12.72
CA VAL A 366 -2.48 -4.29 -11.93
C VAL A 366 -1.21 -3.54 -11.55
N SER A 367 -0.15 -4.26 -11.13
CA SER A 367 1.13 -3.64 -10.78
C SER A 367 1.80 -2.97 -11.98
N SER A 368 1.82 -3.63 -13.14
CA SER A 368 2.40 -3.06 -14.36
C SER A 368 1.65 -1.81 -14.79
N TRP A 369 0.33 -1.82 -14.65
CA TRP A 369 -0.49 -0.67 -15.00
C TRP A 369 -0.25 0.49 -14.02
N GLY A 370 -0.17 0.23 -12.70
CA GLY A 370 0.19 1.23 -11.69
C GLY A 370 1.59 1.81 -11.89
N GLN A 371 2.53 1.02 -12.41
CA GLN A 371 3.89 1.46 -12.72
C GLN A 371 3.92 2.56 -13.78
N ALA A 372 3.01 2.55 -14.77
CA ALA A 372 2.91 3.61 -15.77
C ALA A 372 2.68 5.01 -15.16
N ALA A 373 2.04 5.05 -13.98
CA ALA A 373 1.88 6.31 -13.25
C ALA A 373 3.14 6.74 -12.51
N VAL A 374 3.96 5.78 -12.07
CA VAL A 374 5.24 6.04 -11.40
C VAL A 374 6.27 6.57 -12.38
N ASP A 375 6.27 6.02 -13.58
CA ASP A 375 7.24 6.33 -14.63
C ASP A 375 6.97 7.70 -15.30
N GLU A 376 5.85 8.37 -14.92
CA GLU A 376 5.54 9.72 -15.41
C GLU A 376 6.51 10.77 -14.84
N PRO A 377 7.34 11.42 -15.65
CA PRO A 377 8.31 12.41 -15.19
C PRO A 377 7.65 13.63 -14.58
N GLY A 378 8.18 14.09 -13.43
CA GLY A 378 7.68 15.30 -12.76
C GLY A 378 6.34 15.10 -12.05
N GLY A 379 5.85 13.87 -11.95
CA GLY A 379 4.65 13.52 -11.20
C GLY A 379 4.83 13.69 -9.68
N PRO A 380 3.75 13.62 -8.91
CA PRO A 380 3.80 13.67 -7.44
C PRO A 380 4.48 12.42 -6.88
N VAL A 381 5.02 12.53 -5.66
CA VAL A 381 5.51 11.35 -4.92
C VAL A 381 4.37 10.32 -4.81
N ARG A 382 4.67 9.09 -5.17
CA ARG A 382 3.69 8.00 -5.13
C ARG A 382 4.07 6.95 -4.10
N MET A 383 3.06 6.43 -3.41
CA MET A 383 3.20 5.27 -2.53
C MET A 383 2.45 4.08 -3.14
N ILE A 384 3.19 3.03 -3.48
CA ILE A 384 2.61 1.78 -3.98
C ILE A 384 2.55 0.78 -2.83
N VAL A 385 1.35 0.36 -2.50
CA VAL A 385 1.08 -0.58 -1.41
C VAL A 385 0.83 -1.96 -1.99
N ARG A 386 1.64 -2.93 -1.57
CA ARG A 386 1.46 -4.37 -1.84
C ARG A 386 1.18 -5.08 -0.54
N ASP A 387 -0.10 -5.18 -0.22
CA ASP A 387 -0.56 -5.98 0.92
C ASP A 387 -0.67 -7.46 0.52
N GLU A 388 -0.67 -8.37 1.48
CA GLU A 388 -0.72 -9.81 1.25
C GLU A 388 0.41 -10.32 0.31
N LEU A 389 1.64 -9.79 0.51
CA LEU A 389 2.80 -10.07 -0.36
C LEU A 389 3.09 -11.57 -0.52
N TRP A 390 2.73 -12.41 0.46
CA TRP A 390 2.90 -13.85 0.41
C TRP A 390 2.26 -14.50 -0.82
N ARG A 391 1.19 -13.91 -1.36
CA ARG A 391 0.57 -14.36 -2.62
C ARG A 391 1.49 -14.18 -3.82
N ALA A 392 2.23 -13.07 -3.85
CA ALA A 392 3.20 -12.80 -4.88
C ALA A 392 4.44 -13.70 -4.76
N MET A 393 4.78 -14.12 -3.53
CA MET A 393 5.95 -14.98 -3.25
C MET A 393 5.82 -16.38 -3.87
N GLN A 394 4.62 -16.85 -4.16
CA GLN A 394 4.42 -18.15 -4.81
C GLN A 394 4.89 -18.18 -6.27
N ILE A 395 5.19 -17.04 -6.87
CA ILE A 395 5.56 -16.94 -8.29
C ILE A 395 6.89 -16.20 -8.44
N PRO A 396 7.99 -16.92 -8.75
CA PRO A 396 9.33 -16.34 -8.84
C PRO A 396 9.45 -15.16 -9.81
N MET A 397 8.73 -15.19 -10.93
CA MET A 397 8.75 -14.10 -11.91
C MET A 397 8.16 -12.80 -11.36
N LEU A 398 7.11 -12.89 -10.55
CA LEU A 398 6.52 -11.71 -9.90
C LEU A 398 7.45 -11.15 -8.81
N VAL A 399 8.14 -12.02 -8.07
CA VAL A 399 9.14 -11.62 -7.09
C VAL A 399 10.27 -10.82 -7.75
N ARG A 400 10.79 -11.29 -8.89
CA ARG A 400 11.81 -10.58 -9.68
C ARG A 400 11.31 -9.22 -10.17
N LYS A 401 10.04 -9.13 -10.58
CA LYS A 401 9.44 -7.85 -10.99
C LYS A 401 9.38 -6.88 -9.81
N ILE A 402 8.95 -7.33 -8.64
CA ILE A 402 8.91 -6.50 -7.43
C ILE A 402 10.32 -6.05 -7.02
N ASP A 403 11.32 -6.94 -7.08
CA ASP A 403 12.72 -6.57 -6.81
C ASP A 403 13.20 -5.45 -7.74
N SER A 404 12.89 -5.53 -9.03
CA SER A 404 13.20 -4.48 -10.00
C SER A 404 12.52 -3.15 -9.62
N ASP A 405 11.24 -3.16 -9.25
CA ASP A 405 10.50 -1.96 -8.83
C ASP A 405 11.11 -1.31 -7.57
N LEU A 406 11.54 -2.13 -6.60
CA LEU A 406 12.20 -1.65 -5.38
C LEU A 406 13.55 -0.96 -5.68
N ARG A 407 14.33 -1.51 -6.60
CA ARG A 407 15.63 -0.94 -7.00
C ARG A 407 15.48 0.42 -7.68
N LEU A 408 14.43 0.60 -8.47
CA LEU A 408 14.15 1.84 -9.20
C LEU A 408 13.45 2.91 -8.33
N SER A 409 12.90 2.54 -7.19
CA SER A 409 12.11 3.42 -6.32
C SER A 409 12.85 4.70 -5.91
N ARG A 410 14.17 4.61 -5.67
CA ARG A 410 15.00 5.77 -5.35
C ARG A 410 15.09 6.77 -6.50
N ALA A 411 15.26 6.30 -7.73
CA ALA A 411 15.37 7.15 -8.91
C ALA A 411 14.04 7.88 -9.20
N HIS A 412 12.91 7.22 -8.97
CA HIS A 412 11.58 7.78 -9.20
C HIS A 412 11.00 8.52 -7.98
N GLY A 413 11.68 8.52 -6.82
CA GLY A 413 11.15 9.11 -5.59
C GLY A 413 9.86 8.42 -5.10
N THR A 414 9.71 7.12 -5.39
CA THR A 414 8.50 6.34 -5.11
C THR A 414 8.66 5.55 -3.82
N ILE A 415 7.62 5.50 -2.99
CA ILE A 415 7.58 4.69 -1.78
C ILE A 415 6.96 3.34 -2.14
N GLN A 416 7.73 2.26 -2.09
CA GLN A 416 7.21 0.90 -2.19
C GLN A 416 6.95 0.37 -0.78
N LEU A 417 5.70 0.07 -0.46
CA LEU A 417 5.33 -0.51 0.82
C LEU A 417 4.90 -1.97 0.63
N LEU A 418 5.67 -2.86 1.23
CA LEU A 418 5.42 -4.30 1.23
C LEU A 418 4.84 -4.71 2.58
N ALA A 419 3.80 -5.54 2.58
CA ALA A 419 3.23 -6.08 3.80
C ALA A 419 3.06 -7.58 3.73
N THR A 420 3.53 -8.28 4.77
CA THR A 420 3.39 -9.74 4.91
C THR A 420 3.06 -10.13 6.34
N HIS A 421 2.58 -11.36 6.52
CA HIS A 421 2.34 -11.91 7.86
C HIS A 421 3.61 -12.47 8.48
N ARG A 422 4.43 -13.15 7.70
CA ARG A 422 5.63 -13.86 8.17
C ARG A 422 6.76 -13.70 7.16
N LEU A 423 7.98 -13.56 7.65
CA LEU A 423 9.15 -13.56 6.77
C LEU A 423 9.47 -14.95 6.20
N ALA A 424 8.99 -16.01 6.82
CA ALA A 424 9.09 -17.36 6.28
C ALA A 424 8.45 -17.52 4.88
N ASP A 425 7.50 -16.64 4.52
CA ASP A 425 6.89 -16.62 3.19
C ASP A 425 7.93 -16.37 2.09
N PHE A 426 9.04 -15.66 2.41
CA PHE A 426 10.14 -15.39 1.48
C PHE A 426 11.00 -16.63 1.20
N GLU A 427 10.98 -17.63 2.07
CA GLU A 427 11.67 -18.90 1.85
C GLU A 427 10.82 -19.91 1.06
N ALA A 428 9.51 -19.71 1.02
CA ALA A 428 8.58 -20.58 0.30
C ALA A 428 8.62 -20.41 -1.24
N VAL A 429 9.40 -19.45 -1.76
CA VAL A 429 9.51 -19.13 -3.20
C VAL A 429 10.19 -20.24 -3.99
N GLY A 430 11.06 -21.04 -3.36
CA GLY A 430 11.84 -22.08 -4.03
C GLY A 430 12.59 -22.99 -3.06
N ALA A 431 13.45 -23.83 -3.59
CA ALA A 431 14.30 -24.70 -2.77
C ALA A 431 15.28 -23.87 -1.92
N ALA A 432 15.62 -24.35 -0.74
CA ALA A 432 16.57 -23.67 0.14
C ALA A 432 17.90 -23.43 -0.59
N GLY A 433 18.37 -22.18 -0.60
CA GLY A 433 19.60 -21.76 -1.28
C GLY A 433 19.45 -21.51 -2.79
N SER A 434 18.24 -21.59 -3.34
CA SER A 434 18.00 -21.24 -4.75
C SER A 434 18.13 -19.75 -5.03
N GLU A 435 18.30 -19.39 -6.32
CA GLU A 435 18.32 -18.00 -6.78
C GLU A 435 17.02 -17.27 -6.41
N GLU A 436 15.89 -17.95 -6.48
CA GLU A 436 14.58 -17.41 -6.19
C GLU A 436 14.47 -16.96 -4.72
N VAL A 437 14.94 -17.80 -3.80
CA VAL A 437 14.99 -17.46 -2.36
C VAL A 437 15.94 -16.30 -2.11
N ALA A 438 17.09 -16.26 -2.81
CA ALA A 438 18.02 -15.14 -2.70
C ALA A 438 17.39 -13.82 -3.18
N VAL A 439 16.66 -13.83 -4.32
CA VAL A 439 15.93 -12.67 -4.82
C VAL A 439 14.83 -12.24 -3.84
N ALA A 440 14.08 -13.20 -3.29
CA ALA A 440 13.05 -12.89 -2.30
C ALA A 440 13.64 -12.22 -1.04
N ARG A 441 14.75 -12.71 -0.51
CA ARG A 441 15.46 -12.08 0.61
C ARG A 441 15.98 -10.69 0.27
N ASN A 442 16.37 -10.43 -0.98
CA ASN A 442 16.77 -9.10 -1.43
C ASN A 442 15.64 -8.07 -1.29
N LEU A 443 14.35 -8.48 -1.36
CA LEU A 443 13.24 -7.56 -1.12
C LEU A 443 13.29 -6.99 0.31
N ILE A 444 13.65 -7.81 1.30
CA ILE A 444 13.80 -7.37 2.69
C ILE A 444 14.98 -6.40 2.80
N ALA A 445 16.12 -6.75 2.19
CA ALA A 445 17.31 -5.92 2.19
C ALA A 445 17.10 -4.57 1.47
N SER A 446 16.25 -4.55 0.43
CA SER A 446 15.89 -3.35 -0.34
C SER A 446 14.90 -2.42 0.37
N CYS A 447 14.48 -2.74 1.60
CA CYS A 447 13.63 -1.89 2.42
C CYS A 447 14.43 -1.32 3.60
N ASP A 448 14.72 -0.02 3.55
CA ASP A 448 15.43 0.66 4.66
C ASP A 448 14.52 0.96 5.85
N VAL A 449 13.21 1.02 5.64
CA VAL A 449 12.25 1.19 6.72
C VAL A 449 11.56 -0.15 6.96
N ARG A 450 11.84 -0.76 8.12
CA ARG A 450 11.28 -2.07 8.47
C ARG A 450 10.47 -1.95 9.74
N VAL A 451 9.20 -2.34 9.68
CA VAL A 451 8.26 -2.25 10.80
C VAL A 451 7.88 -3.66 11.23
N VAL A 452 8.25 -4.02 12.43
CA VAL A 452 7.91 -5.32 13.03
C VAL A 452 6.86 -5.10 14.11
N LEU A 453 5.63 -5.47 13.80
CA LEU A 453 4.55 -5.49 14.76
C LEU A 453 4.61 -6.78 15.59
N ARG A 454 3.63 -7.01 16.47
CA ARG A 454 3.57 -8.22 17.29
C ARG A 454 3.78 -9.49 16.44
N GLN A 455 4.61 -10.39 16.92
CA GLN A 455 4.85 -11.70 16.34
C GLN A 455 4.81 -12.79 17.40
N ASP A 456 4.55 -14.02 16.98
CA ASP A 456 4.68 -15.19 17.83
C ASP A 456 6.17 -15.57 17.98
N THR A 457 6.52 -16.29 19.05
CA THR A 457 7.91 -16.58 19.41
C THR A 457 8.67 -17.35 18.33
N ALA A 458 8.04 -18.32 17.67
CA ALA A 458 8.70 -19.17 16.68
C ALA A 458 9.12 -18.41 15.41
N PRO A 459 8.26 -17.56 14.77
CA PRO A 459 8.66 -16.72 13.64
C PRO A 459 9.65 -15.62 14.00
N LEU A 460 9.72 -15.22 15.28
CA LEU A 460 10.53 -14.08 15.72
C LEU A 460 12.03 -14.32 15.56
N ALA A 461 12.51 -15.55 15.72
CA ALA A 461 13.92 -15.90 15.54
C ALA A 461 14.39 -15.57 14.11
N MET A 462 13.63 -16.01 13.09
CA MET A 462 13.92 -15.68 11.70
C MET A 462 13.81 -14.17 11.42
N THR A 463 12.78 -13.53 11.98
CA THR A 463 12.61 -12.08 11.84
C THR A 463 13.79 -11.32 12.45
N ARG A 464 14.34 -11.82 13.57
CA ARG A 464 15.54 -11.26 14.19
C ARG A 464 16.71 -11.23 13.22
N ASP A 465 17.00 -12.39 12.61
CA ASP A 465 18.18 -12.54 11.75
C ASP A 465 18.03 -11.78 10.43
N GLU A 466 16.87 -11.81 9.79
CA GLU A 466 16.62 -11.15 8.50
C GLU A 466 16.49 -9.61 8.62
N ILE A 467 15.91 -9.11 9.70
CA ILE A 467 15.73 -7.66 9.92
C ILE A 467 16.88 -7.05 10.71
N GLY A 468 17.64 -7.86 11.44
CA GLY A 468 18.69 -7.40 12.33
C GLY A 468 18.13 -6.81 13.63
N LEU A 469 17.20 -7.52 14.27
CA LEU A 469 16.68 -7.13 15.57
C LEU A 469 17.69 -7.49 16.68
N THR A 470 17.78 -6.64 17.69
CA THR A 470 18.51 -6.94 18.93
C THR A 470 17.70 -7.87 19.82
N ASP A 471 18.36 -8.53 20.78
CA ASP A 471 17.67 -9.39 21.76
C ASP A 471 16.63 -8.59 22.55
N THR A 472 16.95 -7.36 22.95
CA THR A 472 16.02 -6.46 23.65
C THR A 472 14.78 -6.13 22.81
N GLU A 473 14.95 -5.87 21.50
CA GLU A 473 13.83 -5.63 20.60
C GLU A 473 12.94 -6.88 20.46
N CYS A 474 13.54 -8.07 20.41
CA CYS A 474 12.83 -9.34 20.38
C CYS A 474 12.02 -9.56 21.68
N GLU A 475 12.63 -9.29 22.84
CA GLU A 475 11.94 -9.35 24.14
C GLU A 475 10.74 -8.41 24.20
N HIS A 476 10.89 -7.19 23.69
CA HIS A 476 9.78 -6.25 23.60
C HIS A 476 8.66 -6.81 22.73
N ILE A 477 8.97 -7.27 21.49
CA ILE A 477 7.98 -7.81 20.57
C ILE A 477 7.23 -9.02 21.18
N ALA A 478 7.97 -9.93 21.84
CA ALA A 478 7.40 -11.12 22.48
C ALA A 478 6.50 -10.77 23.68
N SER A 479 6.79 -9.65 24.37
CA SER A 479 6.03 -9.22 25.55
C SER A 479 4.69 -8.53 25.20
N TRP A 480 4.45 -8.16 23.95
CA TRP A 480 3.26 -7.39 23.59
C TRP A 480 2.00 -8.25 23.61
N SER A 481 1.02 -7.78 24.38
CA SER A 481 -0.29 -8.44 24.40
C SER A 481 -1.08 -8.22 23.11
N PRO A 482 -2.02 -9.10 22.77
CA PRO A 482 -2.91 -8.90 21.61
C PRO A 482 -3.71 -7.59 21.65
N ALA A 483 -3.87 -6.97 22.80
CA ALA A 483 -4.55 -5.68 22.94
C ALA A 483 -3.69 -4.47 22.51
N MET A 484 -2.38 -4.65 22.36
CA MET A 484 -1.45 -3.58 21.95
C MET A 484 -1.38 -3.46 20.43
N LEU A 485 -2.53 -3.15 19.80
CA LEU A 485 -2.64 -3.03 18.34
C LEU A 485 -1.82 -1.85 17.80
N GLY A 486 -1.10 -2.08 16.71
CA GLY A 486 -0.30 -1.04 16.04
C GLY A 486 0.96 -0.63 16.80
N ARG A 487 1.39 -1.41 17.82
CA ARG A 487 2.71 -1.25 18.41
C ARG A 487 3.74 -2.01 17.59
N GLY A 488 4.86 -1.37 17.29
CA GLY A 488 5.89 -1.98 16.47
C GLY A 488 7.28 -1.43 16.71
N VAL A 489 8.29 -2.26 16.43
CA VAL A 489 9.67 -1.83 16.28
C VAL A 489 9.83 -1.26 14.87
N TRP A 490 10.29 -0.03 14.77
CA TRP A 490 10.58 0.65 13.50
C TRP A 490 12.10 0.77 13.35
N LYS A 491 12.65 -0.02 12.45
CA LYS A 491 14.06 0.08 12.03
C LYS A 491 14.14 1.08 10.88
N ILE A 492 15.00 2.08 11.00
CA ILE A 492 15.14 3.18 10.04
C ILE A 492 16.60 3.25 9.61
N GLY A 493 16.88 2.80 8.41
CA GLY A 493 18.23 2.56 7.94
C GLY A 493 18.95 1.52 8.81
N SER A 494 20.27 1.61 8.87
CA SER A 494 21.11 0.67 9.62
C SER A 494 21.29 1.03 11.10
N ALA A 495 21.03 2.29 11.49
CA ALA A 495 21.49 2.82 12.78
C ALA A 495 20.36 3.21 13.75
N ARG A 496 19.13 3.30 13.32
CA ARG A 496 18.04 3.81 14.15
C ARG A 496 16.94 2.79 14.36
N SER A 497 16.48 2.72 15.61
CA SER A 497 15.36 1.88 16.00
C SER A 497 14.49 2.62 17.00
N CYS A 498 13.17 2.54 16.83
CA CYS A 498 12.18 3.14 17.72
C CYS A 498 11.08 2.13 18.01
N ILE A 499 10.54 2.12 19.23
CA ILE A 499 9.33 1.38 19.56
C ILE A 499 8.16 2.35 19.49
N VAL A 500 7.36 2.24 18.42
CA VAL A 500 6.30 3.20 18.15
C VAL A 500 4.93 2.58 18.41
N GLN A 501 4.11 3.29 19.18
CA GLN A 501 2.68 3.04 19.29
C GLN A 501 1.96 3.91 18.28
N VAL A 502 1.40 3.32 17.23
CA VAL A 502 0.55 4.05 16.27
C VAL A 502 -0.69 4.58 16.99
N VAL A 503 -0.94 5.87 16.87
CA VAL A 503 -2.08 6.54 17.49
C VAL A 503 -3.13 6.84 16.42
N LEU A 504 -4.27 6.19 16.51
CA LEU A 504 -5.39 6.39 15.59
C LEU A 504 -6.42 7.35 16.21
N THR A 505 -6.90 8.29 15.42
CA THR A 505 -8.03 9.14 15.77
C THR A 505 -9.32 8.32 15.86
N PRO A 506 -10.37 8.81 16.54
CA PRO A 506 -11.68 8.13 16.54
C PRO A 506 -12.26 7.92 15.14
N ALA A 507 -12.02 8.83 14.20
CA ALA A 507 -12.46 8.72 12.82
C ALA A 507 -11.71 7.59 12.09
N GLU A 508 -10.39 7.55 12.20
CA GLU A 508 -9.56 6.49 11.63
C GLU A 508 -9.92 5.11 12.19
N ARG A 509 -10.18 5.00 13.49
CA ARG A 509 -10.61 3.73 14.10
C ARG A 509 -11.90 3.21 13.51
N ARG A 510 -12.88 4.08 13.25
CA ARG A 510 -14.13 3.67 12.58
C ARG A 510 -13.91 3.28 11.13
N LEU A 511 -13.09 4.06 10.42
CA LEU A 511 -12.82 3.87 9.00
C LEU A 511 -11.97 2.61 8.72
N TYR A 512 -11.04 2.27 9.64
CA TYR A 512 -10.11 1.15 9.45
C TYR A 512 -10.63 -0.19 9.99
N TRP A 513 -11.82 -0.19 10.59
CA TRP A 513 -12.44 -1.41 11.09
C TRP A 513 -12.83 -2.33 9.93
N THR A 514 -12.14 -3.47 9.80
CA THR A 514 -12.30 -4.41 8.69
C THR A 514 -12.93 -5.75 9.11
N ASN A 515 -13.12 -6.00 10.41
CA ASN A 515 -13.70 -7.24 10.92
C ASN A 515 -15.23 -7.29 10.74
N GLN A 516 -15.72 -7.01 9.54
CA GLN A 516 -17.16 -7.09 9.23
C GLN A 516 -17.70 -8.53 9.41
N ALA A 517 -16.87 -9.55 9.20
CA ALA A 517 -17.23 -10.96 9.44
C ALA A 517 -17.46 -11.29 10.92
N LEU A 518 -16.97 -10.46 11.84
CA LEU A 518 -17.19 -10.60 13.29
C LEU A 518 -18.33 -9.71 13.80
N THR A 519 -19.07 -9.06 12.90
CA THR A 519 -20.34 -8.42 13.29
C THR A 519 -21.32 -9.52 13.70
N PRO A 520 -22.05 -9.36 14.82
CA PRO A 520 -22.68 -10.44 15.60
C PRO A 520 -23.69 -11.34 14.90
N ASN A 521 -24.03 -11.09 13.65
CA ASN A 521 -25.08 -11.81 12.92
C ASN A 521 -24.61 -12.92 11.97
N VAL A 522 -23.29 -13.08 11.71
CA VAL A 522 -22.83 -13.98 10.65
C VAL A 522 -22.59 -15.42 11.15
N HIS A 523 -22.37 -15.62 12.47
CA HIS A 523 -22.05 -16.94 13.03
C HIS A 523 -22.85 -17.33 14.28
N GLY A 524 -24.07 -16.84 14.43
CA GLY A 524 -24.92 -17.26 15.55
C GLY A 524 -24.48 -16.78 16.94
N PHE A 525 -23.43 -16.00 17.06
CA PHE A 525 -23.09 -15.29 18.29
C PHE A 525 -23.99 -14.07 18.44
N ARG A 526 -25.19 -14.29 18.94
CA ARG A 526 -26.05 -13.19 19.38
C ARG A 526 -25.38 -12.49 20.56
N ASN A 527 -25.07 -11.23 20.38
CA ASN A 527 -24.78 -10.36 21.52
C ASN A 527 -26.04 -10.35 22.42
N PRO A 528 -25.99 -10.78 23.70
CA PRO A 528 -27.15 -10.82 24.54
C PRO A 528 -27.84 -9.45 24.74
N GLU A 529 -27.16 -8.34 24.33
CA GLU A 529 -27.71 -6.98 24.41
C GLU A 529 -28.48 -6.53 23.15
N GLY A 530 -28.47 -7.29 22.05
CA GLY A 530 -29.15 -6.93 20.79
C GLY A 530 -30.61 -7.39 20.70
N SER A 531 -31.13 -8.16 21.67
CA SER A 531 -32.50 -8.73 21.62
C SER A 531 -33.56 -7.88 22.30
N ALA A 532 -33.21 -6.75 22.92
CA ALA A 532 -34.17 -5.93 23.67
C ALA A 532 -34.71 -4.69 22.92
N ALA A 533 -34.30 -4.45 21.68
CA ALA A 533 -34.67 -3.25 20.91
C ALA A 533 -35.74 -3.52 19.83
N GLY A 534 -36.55 -4.58 19.96
CA GLY A 534 -37.54 -4.95 18.94
C GLY A 534 -38.96 -5.24 19.45
N ALA A 535 -39.29 -4.92 20.68
CA ALA A 535 -40.66 -5.04 21.18
C ALA A 535 -41.25 -3.64 21.41
N SER A 536 -41.90 -3.09 20.41
CA SER A 536 -42.86 -1.99 20.60
C SER A 536 -44.02 -2.51 21.45
N PRO A 537 -44.47 -1.79 22.46
CA PRO A 537 -45.69 -2.17 23.17
C PRO A 537 -46.88 -1.87 22.27
N ASP A 538 -47.51 -2.94 21.81
CA ASP A 538 -48.83 -2.88 21.17
C ASP A 538 -49.86 -2.48 22.23
N THR A 539 -50.37 -1.27 22.08
CA THR A 539 -51.52 -0.79 22.87
C THR A 539 -52.79 -1.43 22.34
N GLY A 540 -53.03 -2.67 22.78
CA GLY A 540 -54.27 -3.35 22.54
C GLY A 540 -55.42 -2.72 23.31
N ARG A 541 -56.36 -2.17 22.56
CA ARG A 541 -57.69 -1.72 22.99
C ARG A 541 -58.52 -2.92 23.36
N ALA A 542 -59.02 -2.92 24.58
CA ALA A 542 -60.02 -3.89 25.06
C ALA A 542 -61.35 -3.72 24.31
N GLU A 543 -61.88 -4.80 23.77
CA GLU A 543 -63.30 -4.95 23.54
C GLU A 543 -63.80 -6.28 24.13
N SER A 544 -64.79 -6.10 24.96
CA SER A 544 -65.58 -7.06 25.69
C SER A 544 -66.46 -7.92 24.77
N GLY A 545 -66.63 -9.20 25.09
CA GLY A 545 -67.67 -10.06 24.49
C GLY A 545 -67.67 -11.43 25.13
N GLY A 546 -68.70 -11.68 25.90
CA GLY A 546 -68.95 -12.77 26.81
C GLY A 546 -69.32 -14.13 26.16
N PRO A 547 -69.83 -15.09 26.94
CA PRO A 547 -69.51 -16.51 26.82
C PRO A 547 -70.60 -17.33 26.06
N GLY A 548 -70.22 -18.47 25.53
CA GLY A 548 -71.11 -19.43 24.90
C GLY A 548 -70.48 -20.81 24.69
N ALA A 549 -70.76 -21.66 25.61
CA ALA A 549 -71.10 -23.09 25.64
C ALA A 549 -70.89 -23.93 24.32
N ARG A 550 -70.14 -24.90 24.36
CA ARG A 550 -70.27 -26.39 24.33
C ARG A 550 -68.95 -27.01 23.86
#